data_1bb011cc3669630f801551f7348c00b0
#
_entry.id   1bb011cc3669630f801551f7348c00b0
#
_cell.length_a   1.000
_cell.length_b   1.000
_cell.length_c   1.000
_cell.angle_alpha   90.00
_cell.angle_beta   90.00
_cell.angle_gamma   90.00
#
_symmetry.space_group_name_H-M   'P 1'
#
loop_
_entity.id
_entity.type
_entity.pdbx_description
1 polymer ?
#
loop_
_entity_poly.entity_id
_entity_poly.type
_entity_poly.pdbx_seq_one_letter_code
_entity_poly.pdbx_strand_id
1 'polypeptide(L)'
;PIYRFLGSTGIRVSQLCMGTMTFGNEADKAESAAMYNRCRDAGINFFDCANVYSQGKAEKILGELIAGSRDELIITSKVWGQMGTDINAKGSSRKNIIASLEASLKRLNTSYIDIYFLHRFDPHTALEETLATLDDLVTQGKIRYIGASNFAAWQVAKALGVSTLHDWAS
;
A
#
# COMPACT_ATOMS: atom_id res chain seq x y z
N PRO A 1 16.65 6.55 15.98
CA PRO A 1 16.21 6.93 14.64
C PRO A 1 15.56 8.32 14.65
N ILE A 2 15.62 9.01 13.50
CA ILE A 2 14.94 10.28 13.33
C ILE A 2 13.58 9.98 12.70
N TYR A 3 12.51 10.49 13.33
CA TYR A 3 11.14 10.40 12.81
C TYR A 3 10.72 11.75 12.24
N ARG A 4 9.94 11.71 11.16
CA ARG A 4 9.37 12.89 10.51
C ARG A 4 7.90 12.70 10.25
N PHE A 5 7.15 13.79 10.21
CA PHE A 5 5.78 13.75 9.70
C PHE A 5 5.77 13.38 8.21
N LEU A 6 4.84 12.53 7.82
CA LEU A 6 4.62 12.18 6.42
C LEU A 6 3.73 13.25 5.77
N GLY A 7 4.38 14.18 5.07
CA GLY A 7 3.70 15.31 4.46
C GLY A 7 2.90 16.13 5.49
N SER A 8 1.64 16.41 5.17
CA SER A 8 0.70 17.12 6.06
C SER A 8 -0.10 16.18 6.96
N THR A 9 0.15 14.87 6.90
CA THR A 9 -0.53 13.90 7.78
C THR A 9 -0.01 14.00 9.21
N GLY A 10 -0.81 13.52 10.17
CA GLY A 10 -0.39 13.45 11.58
C GLY A 10 0.52 12.26 11.91
N ILE A 11 0.83 11.37 10.95
CA ILE A 11 1.65 10.20 11.21
C ILE A 11 3.14 10.49 11.14
N ARG A 12 3.90 9.83 12.02
CA ARG A 12 5.37 9.92 12.05
C ARG A 12 5.98 8.63 11.53
N VAL A 13 6.87 8.78 10.57
CA VAL A 13 7.62 7.68 9.95
C VAL A 13 9.12 7.85 10.19
N SER A 14 9.84 6.74 10.27
CA SER A 14 11.30 6.77 10.20
C SER A 14 11.76 7.37 8.87
N GLN A 15 12.92 8.06 8.87
CA GLN A 15 13.49 8.61 7.63
C GLN A 15 13.78 7.56 6.56
N LEU A 16 14.06 6.33 7.00
CA LEU A 16 14.26 5.19 6.12
C LEU A 16 12.98 4.35 6.11
N CYS A 17 12.59 3.92 4.92
CA CYS A 17 11.53 2.96 4.68
C CYS A 17 12.15 1.65 4.18
N MET A 18 11.74 0.52 4.73
CA MET A 18 12.17 -0.79 4.25
C MET A 18 11.23 -1.27 3.14
N GLY A 19 11.77 -1.41 1.91
CA GLY A 19 11.07 -2.06 0.81
C GLY A 19 11.12 -3.58 0.94
N THR A 20 10.02 -4.24 0.61
CA THR A 20 9.89 -5.71 0.73
C THR A 20 9.77 -6.42 -0.61
N MET A 21 10.14 -5.79 -1.70
CA MET A 21 10.02 -6.36 -3.05
C MET A 21 10.75 -7.69 -3.22
N THR A 22 11.86 -7.87 -2.50
CA THR A 22 12.68 -9.09 -2.56
C THR A 22 12.14 -10.24 -1.69
N PHE A 23 11.19 -9.95 -0.78
CA PHE A 23 10.64 -10.95 0.14
C PHE A 23 9.91 -12.07 -0.63
N GLY A 24 10.32 -13.31 -0.37
CA GLY A 24 9.73 -14.49 -1.01
C GLY A 24 10.20 -14.74 -2.44
N ASN A 25 11.24 -14.03 -2.88
CA ASN A 25 11.93 -14.25 -4.15
C ASN A 25 13.44 -14.30 -3.88
N GLU A 26 14.18 -13.18 -4.06
CA GLU A 26 15.62 -13.13 -3.81
C GLU A 26 15.98 -13.39 -2.32
N ALA A 27 15.12 -12.92 -1.42
CA ALA A 27 15.24 -13.21 0.01
C ALA A 27 14.19 -14.26 0.41
N ASP A 28 14.62 -15.37 0.93
CA ASP A 28 13.71 -16.35 1.50
C ASP A 28 13.06 -15.84 2.80
N LYS A 29 12.23 -16.66 3.42
CA LYS A 29 11.52 -16.27 4.66
C LYS A 29 12.49 -15.96 5.82
N ALA A 30 13.57 -16.70 5.95
CA ALA A 30 14.54 -16.53 7.04
C ALA A 30 15.35 -15.24 6.84
N GLU A 31 15.80 -14.98 5.63
CA GLU A 31 16.50 -13.75 5.27
C GLU A 31 15.59 -12.53 5.39
N SER A 32 14.33 -12.64 4.93
CA SER A 32 13.32 -11.59 5.09
C SER A 32 13.08 -11.24 6.56
N ALA A 33 12.98 -12.25 7.43
CA ALA A 33 12.84 -12.06 8.86
C ALA A 33 14.08 -11.40 9.49
N ALA A 34 15.29 -11.81 9.09
CA ALA A 34 16.53 -11.20 9.56
C ALA A 34 16.61 -9.72 9.18
N MET A 35 16.27 -9.38 7.94
CA MET A 35 16.21 -7.98 7.46
C MET A 35 15.16 -7.17 8.22
N TYR A 36 13.96 -7.71 8.39
CA TYR A 36 12.90 -7.06 9.15
C TYR A 36 13.33 -6.77 10.59
N ASN A 37 13.84 -7.76 11.30
CA ASN A 37 14.28 -7.61 12.68
C ASN A 37 15.40 -6.57 12.79
N ARG A 38 16.37 -6.58 11.89
CA ARG A 38 17.43 -5.57 11.84
C ARG A 38 16.90 -4.16 11.66
N CYS A 39 15.87 -4.00 10.81
CA CYS A 39 15.19 -2.72 10.64
C CYS A 39 14.46 -2.29 11.92
N ARG A 40 13.75 -3.21 12.58
CA ARG A 40 13.06 -2.92 13.84
C ARG A 40 14.02 -2.53 14.95
N ASP A 41 15.14 -3.23 15.08
CA ASP A 41 16.20 -2.89 16.04
C ASP A 41 16.81 -1.51 15.80
N ALA A 42 16.86 -1.08 14.53
CA ALA A 42 17.27 0.25 14.14
C ALA A 42 16.17 1.32 14.32
N GLY A 43 14.97 0.93 14.78
CA GLY A 43 13.83 1.82 15.00
C GLY A 43 13.04 2.16 13.74
N ILE A 44 13.21 1.44 12.64
CA ILE A 44 12.40 1.63 11.43
C ILE A 44 10.97 1.14 11.73
N ASN A 45 10.00 2.02 11.49
CA ASN A 45 8.58 1.74 11.64
C ASN A 45 7.81 1.79 10.32
N PHE A 46 8.49 1.96 9.20
CA PHE A 46 7.90 2.19 7.87
C PHE A 46 8.32 1.08 6.91
N PHE A 47 7.34 0.32 6.40
CA PHE A 47 7.57 -0.83 5.51
C PHE A 47 6.69 -0.74 4.28
N ASP A 48 7.30 -0.85 3.10
CA ASP A 48 6.63 -0.75 1.82
C ASP A 48 6.49 -2.12 1.16
N CYS A 49 5.26 -2.45 0.76
CA CYS A 49 4.92 -3.67 0.06
C CYS A 49 4.05 -3.39 -1.17
N ALA A 50 3.69 -4.41 -1.90
CA ALA A 50 2.70 -4.40 -2.97
C ALA A 50 2.14 -5.81 -3.19
N ASN A 51 0.91 -5.90 -3.70
CA ASN A 51 0.28 -7.19 -3.97
C ASN A 51 1.05 -8.02 -5.00
N VAL A 52 1.65 -7.38 -6.01
CA VAL A 52 2.41 -8.08 -7.05
C VAL A 52 3.80 -8.56 -6.61
N TYR A 53 4.33 -8.07 -5.49
CA TYR A 53 5.66 -8.48 -5.04
C TYR A 53 5.66 -9.98 -4.72
N SER A 54 6.47 -10.72 -5.48
CA SER A 54 6.53 -12.20 -5.44
C SER A 54 5.14 -12.86 -5.51
N GLN A 55 4.21 -12.26 -6.29
CA GLN A 55 2.84 -12.72 -6.46
C GLN A 55 2.09 -12.95 -5.13
N GLY A 56 2.22 -11.99 -4.24
CA GLY A 56 1.58 -11.98 -2.93
C GLY A 56 2.38 -12.64 -1.81
N LYS A 57 3.50 -13.30 -2.10
CA LYS A 57 4.35 -13.92 -1.05
C LYS A 57 4.98 -12.87 -0.14
N ALA A 58 5.38 -11.71 -0.69
CA ALA A 58 5.95 -10.64 0.11
C ALA A 58 4.97 -10.14 1.18
N GLU A 59 3.70 -9.95 0.82
CA GLU A 59 2.66 -9.58 1.80
C GLU A 59 2.43 -10.66 2.85
N LYS A 60 2.46 -11.95 2.48
CA LYS A 60 2.31 -13.05 3.43
C LYS A 60 3.45 -13.08 4.46
N ILE A 61 4.69 -12.97 3.98
CA ILE A 61 5.88 -12.94 4.85
C ILE A 61 5.82 -11.72 5.77
N LEU A 62 5.56 -10.54 5.21
CA LEU A 62 5.45 -9.31 6.01
C LEU A 62 4.32 -9.44 7.05
N GLY A 63 3.17 -10.00 6.66
CA GLY A 63 2.04 -10.21 7.56
C GLY A 63 2.36 -11.07 8.78
N GLU A 64 3.17 -12.13 8.61
CA GLU A 64 3.65 -12.95 9.72
C GLU A 64 4.60 -12.16 10.64
N LEU A 65 5.48 -11.34 10.06
CA LEU A 65 6.48 -10.59 10.81
C LEU A 65 5.88 -9.46 11.65
N ILE A 66 4.83 -8.80 11.16
CA ILE A 66 4.20 -7.65 11.82
C ILE A 66 3.13 -8.03 12.85
N ALA A 67 2.73 -9.30 12.94
CA ALA A 67 1.57 -9.74 13.71
C ALA A 67 1.60 -9.32 15.19
N GLY A 68 2.79 -9.28 15.82
CA GLY A 68 2.96 -8.89 17.21
C GLY A 68 3.10 -7.38 17.47
N SER A 69 3.22 -6.56 16.41
CA SER A 69 3.53 -5.11 16.52
C SER A 69 2.83 -4.26 15.46
N ARG A 70 1.72 -4.75 14.89
CA ARG A 70 1.02 -4.09 13.78
C ARG A 70 0.72 -2.61 14.05
N ASP A 71 0.27 -2.28 15.24
CA ASP A 71 -0.14 -0.92 15.61
C ASP A 71 1.03 0.06 15.76
N GLU A 72 2.25 -0.45 15.87
CA GLU A 72 3.47 0.38 15.95
C GLU A 72 4.02 0.73 14.56
N LEU A 73 3.46 0.15 13.50
CA LEU A 73 4.04 0.18 12.16
C LEU A 73 3.17 0.94 11.18
N ILE A 74 3.84 1.59 10.24
CA ILE A 74 3.22 2.16 9.05
C ILE A 74 3.50 1.20 7.90
N ILE A 75 2.44 0.55 7.43
CA ILE A 75 2.50 -0.46 6.38
C ILE A 75 1.86 0.09 5.13
N THR A 76 2.54 -0.04 4.00
CA THR A 76 1.97 0.29 2.71
C THR A 76 1.76 -0.95 1.87
N SER A 77 0.78 -0.92 1.00
CA SER A 77 0.67 -1.85 -0.11
C SER A 77 0.09 -1.15 -1.34
N LYS A 78 0.00 -1.85 -2.46
CA LYS A 78 -0.30 -1.24 -3.76
C LYS A 78 -1.19 -2.15 -4.58
N VAL A 79 -1.99 -1.53 -5.47
CA VAL A 79 -2.85 -2.18 -6.44
C VAL A 79 -2.59 -1.63 -7.84
N TRP A 80 -2.63 -2.45 -8.82
CA TRP A 80 -2.70 -2.19 -10.26
C TRP A 80 -2.28 -3.42 -11.07
N GLY A 81 -1.18 -4.09 -10.71
CA GLY A 81 -0.62 -5.20 -11.46
C GLY A 81 -1.54 -6.41 -11.51
N GLN A 82 -1.37 -7.23 -12.53
CA GLN A 82 -2.13 -8.46 -12.74
C GLN A 82 -1.91 -9.45 -11.59
N MET A 83 -2.99 -9.87 -10.95
CA MET A 83 -2.98 -10.91 -9.92
C MET A 83 -3.88 -12.08 -10.33
N GLY A 84 -3.24 -13.17 -10.81
CA GLY A 84 -3.97 -14.32 -11.33
C GLY A 84 -4.33 -14.19 -12.82
N THR A 85 -5.30 -14.98 -13.29
CA THR A 85 -5.63 -15.13 -14.71
C THR A 85 -6.88 -14.38 -15.16
N ASP A 86 -7.69 -13.88 -14.23
CA ASP A 86 -8.90 -13.12 -14.57
C ASP A 86 -8.53 -11.80 -15.23
N ILE A 87 -9.20 -11.47 -16.34
CA ILE A 87 -8.90 -10.27 -17.12
C ILE A 87 -9.17 -8.97 -16.35
N ASN A 88 -10.05 -9.02 -15.35
CA ASN A 88 -10.36 -7.89 -14.47
C ASN A 88 -9.49 -7.82 -13.21
N ALA A 89 -8.58 -8.78 -13.00
CA ALA A 89 -7.66 -8.79 -11.86
C ALA A 89 -6.43 -7.88 -12.10
N LYS A 90 -6.66 -6.72 -12.72
CA LYS A 90 -5.65 -5.71 -13.05
C LYS A 90 -6.31 -4.32 -13.12
N GLY A 91 -5.50 -3.29 -12.90
CA GLY A 91 -5.90 -1.90 -13.09
C GLY A 91 -6.55 -1.28 -11.85
N SER A 92 -7.14 -0.10 -12.04
CA SER A 92 -7.67 0.75 -10.97
C SER A 92 -9.19 0.85 -10.97
N SER A 93 -9.88 -0.15 -11.54
CA SER A 93 -11.35 -0.23 -11.45
C SER A 93 -11.79 -0.44 -10.00
N ARG A 94 -12.99 0.01 -9.69
CA ARG A 94 -13.64 -0.24 -8.39
C ARG A 94 -13.62 -1.74 -8.05
N LYS A 95 -13.96 -2.59 -9.02
CA LYS A 95 -13.95 -4.05 -8.84
C LYS A 95 -12.58 -4.56 -8.41
N ASN A 96 -11.52 -4.18 -9.12
CA ASN A 96 -10.18 -4.67 -8.83
C ASN A 96 -9.59 -4.07 -7.55
N ILE A 97 -9.82 -2.79 -7.28
CA ILE A 97 -9.34 -2.14 -6.04
C ILE A 97 -9.89 -2.86 -4.82
N ILE A 98 -11.21 -3.07 -4.76
CA ILE A 98 -11.86 -3.72 -3.61
C ILE A 98 -11.37 -5.16 -3.45
N ALA A 99 -11.41 -5.96 -4.52
CA ALA A 99 -10.98 -7.35 -4.47
C ALA A 99 -9.49 -7.48 -4.10
N SER A 100 -8.64 -6.61 -4.64
CA SER A 100 -7.20 -6.60 -4.35
C SER A 100 -6.91 -6.19 -2.92
N LEU A 101 -7.61 -5.19 -2.39
CA LEU A 101 -7.46 -4.76 -1.00
C LEU A 101 -7.84 -5.87 -0.04
N GLU A 102 -9.00 -6.50 -0.21
CA GLU A 102 -9.44 -7.61 0.63
C GLU A 102 -8.44 -8.77 0.63
N ALA A 103 -7.90 -9.11 -0.54
CA ALA A 103 -6.87 -10.12 -0.68
C ALA A 103 -5.55 -9.71 0.01
N SER A 104 -5.14 -8.45 -0.10
CA SER A 104 -3.95 -7.91 0.56
C SER A 104 -4.10 -7.91 2.08
N LEU A 105 -5.25 -7.47 2.61
CA LEU A 105 -5.55 -7.52 4.05
C LEU A 105 -5.46 -8.94 4.60
N LYS A 106 -5.98 -9.92 3.85
CA LYS A 106 -5.88 -11.34 4.23
C LYS A 106 -4.44 -11.83 4.25
N ARG A 107 -3.62 -11.49 3.23
CA ARG A 107 -2.21 -11.91 3.18
C ARG A 107 -1.36 -11.22 4.26
N LEU A 108 -1.61 -9.95 4.52
CA LEU A 108 -0.95 -9.17 5.57
C LEU A 108 -1.47 -9.49 6.98
N ASN A 109 -2.56 -10.27 7.07
CA ASN A 109 -3.20 -10.63 8.35
C ASN A 109 -3.49 -9.40 9.22
N THR A 110 -4.09 -8.38 8.63
CA THR A 110 -4.44 -7.13 9.28
C THR A 110 -5.80 -6.63 8.77
N SER A 111 -6.47 -5.81 9.55
CA SER A 111 -7.76 -5.21 9.17
C SER A 111 -7.63 -3.90 8.40
N TYR A 112 -6.42 -3.34 8.31
CA TYR A 112 -6.17 -2.07 7.63
C TYR A 112 -4.76 -1.97 7.07
N ILE A 113 -4.61 -1.12 6.04
CA ILE A 113 -3.33 -0.66 5.49
C ILE A 113 -3.21 0.83 5.77
N ASP A 114 -2.02 1.30 6.19
CA ASP A 114 -1.84 2.72 6.51
C ASP A 114 -1.85 3.58 5.25
N ILE A 115 -1.10 3.19 4.22
CA ILE A 115 -1.09 3.91 2.95
C ILE A 115 -1.31 2.91 1.81
N TYR A 116 -2.39 3.10 1.05
CA TYR A 116 -2.70 2.25 -0.09
C TYR A 116 -2.42 3.00 -1.39
N PHE A 117 -1.48 2.47 -2.17
CA PHE A 117 -1.01 3.10 -3.39
C PHE A 117 -1.71 2.59 -4.63
N LEU A 118 -2.05 3.50 -5.52
CA LEU A 118 -2.18 3.18 -6.94
C LEU A 118 -0.76 2.96 -7.49
N HIS A 119 -0.42 1.72 -7.86
CA HIS A 119 0.95 1.37 -8.25
C HIS A 119 1.38 2.02 -9.56
N ARG A 120 0.41 2.27 -10.44
CA ARG A 120 0.58 2.99 -11.71
C ARG A 120 -0.69 3.74 -12.06
N PHE A 121 -0.55 4.76 -12.89
CA PHE A 121 -1.69 5.43 -13.52
C PHE A 121 -2.40 4.46 -14.46
N ASP A 122 -3.73 4.38 -14.38
CA ASP A 122 -4.56 3.57 -15.26
C ASP A 122 -5.30 4.48 -16.27
N PRO A 123 -4.87 4.50 -17.54
CA PRO A 123 -5.49 5.36 -18.54
C PRO A 123 -6.89 4.85 -18.99
N HIS A 124 -7.27 3.64 -18.61
CA HIS A 124 -8.53 3.01 -19.01
C HIS A 124 -9.65 3.16 -17.98
N THR A 125 -9.33 3.67 -16.78
CA THR A 125 -10.31 3.89 -15.72
C THR A 125 -10.44 5.38 -15.41
N ALA A 126 -11.66 5.89 -15.35
CA ALA A 126 -11.88 7.26 -14.94
C ALA A 126 -11.35 7.50 -13.52
N LEU A 127 -10.66 8.62 -13.31
CA LEU A 127 -10.14 8.98 -11.99
C LEU A 127 -11.25 9.08 -10.94
N GLU A 128 -12.42 9.53 -11.32
CA GLU A 128 -13.60 9.63 -10.45
C GLU A 128 -14.00 8.26 -9.89
N GLU A 129 -14.01 7.20 -10.70
CA GLU A 129 -14.30 5.84 -10.23
C GLU A 129 -13.25 5.36 -9.22
N THR A 130 -11.99 5.55 -9.56
CA THR A 130 -10.85 5.14 -8.71
C THR A 130 -10.85 5.90 -7.39
N LEU A 131 -10.95 7.23 -7.42
CA LEU A 131 -10.85 8.08 -6.23
C LEU A 131 -12.07 7.93 -5.32
N ALA A 132 -13.28 7.82 -5.87
CA ALA A 132 -14.49 7.53 -5.10
C ALA A 132 -14.37 6.18 -4.37
N THR A 133 -13.80 5.18 -5.03
CA THR A 133 -13.56 3.87 -4.41
C THR A 133 -12.59 3.97 -3.25
N LEU A 134 -11.48 4.68 -3.43
CA LEU A 134 -10.48 4.87 -2.37
C LEU A 134 -11.05 5.68 -1.19
N ASP A 135 -11.87 6.69 -1.45
CA ASP A 135 -12.57 7.45 -0.42
C ASP A 135 -13.51 6.58 0.42
N ASP A 136 -14.30 5.71 -0.24
CA ASP A 136 -15.14 4.72 0.44
C ASP A 136 -14.30 3.83 1.37
N LEU A 137 -13.13 3.40 0.94
CA LEU A 137 -12.24 2.53 1.72
C LEU A 137 -11.58 3.26 2.90
N VAL A 138 -11.29 4.55 2.75
CA VAL A 138 -10.86 5.41 3.86
C VAL A 138 -11.98 5.54 4.89
N THR A 139 -13.20 5.83 4.44
CA THR A 139 -14.38 5.95 5.31
C THR A 139 -14.67 4.65 6.07
N GLN A 140 -14.49 3.49 5.42
CA GLN A 140 -14.63 2.19 6.05
C GLN A 140 -13.49 1.86 7.03
N GLY A 141 -12.41 2.65 7.02
CA GLY A 141 -11.23 2.41 7.86
C GLY A 141 -10.35 1.25 7.41
N LYS A 142 -10.53 0.75 6.19
CA LYS A 142 -9.68 -0.32 5.61
C LYS A 142 -8.34 0.20 5.10
N ILE A 143 -8.29 1.46 4.72
CA ILE A 143 -7.06 2.19 4.44
C ILE A 143 -7.08 3.53 5.19
N ARG A 144 -5.91 4.05 5.57
CA ARG A 144 -5.84 5.33 6.30
C ARG A 144 -5.56 6.50 5.36
N TYR A 145 -4.66 6.30 4.41
CA TYR A 145 -4.23 7.32 3.45
C TYR A 145 -4.10 6.71 2.07
N ILE A 146 -4.23 7.56 1.05
CA ILE A 146 -4.10 7.21 -0.36
C ILE A 146 -2.71 7.64 -0.83
N GLY A 147 -2.09 6.84 -1.70
CA GLY A 147 -0.84 7.16 -2.34
C GLY A 147 -0.90 6.94 -3.85
N ALA A 148 0.00 7.58 -4.58
CA ALA A 148 0.20 7.38 -6.01
C ALA A 148 1.67 7.08 -6.30
N SER A 149 1.93 6.06 -7.11
CA SER A 149 3.24 5.63 -7.55
C SER A 149 3.29 5.63 -9.07
N ASN A 150 4.44 6.00 -9.63
CA ASN A 150 4.62 6.03 -11.09
C ASN A 150 3.59 6.92 -11.82
N PHE A 151 3.14 7.98 -11.17
CA PHE A 151 2.32 9.03 -11.77
C PHE A 151 3.20 10.18 -12.25
N ALA A 152 2.88 10.76 -13.40
CA ALA A 152 3.42 12.04 -13.78
C ALA A 152 2.85 13.15 -12.89
N ALA A 153 3.59 14.25 -12.71
CA ALA A 153 3.15 15.35 -11.84
C ALA A 153 1.76 15.89 -12.20
N TRP A 154 1.44 16.01 -13.50
CA TRP A 154 0.13 16.46 -13.97
C TRP A 154 -0.99 15.46 -13.62
N GLN A 155 -0.69 14.17 -13.57
CA GLN A 155 -1.65 13.13 -13.17
C GLN A 155 -1.97 13.24 -11.67
N VAL A 156 -0.96 13.49 -10.84
CA VAL A 156 -1.17 13.77 -9.40
C VAL A 156 -2.00 15.03 -9.22
N ALA A 157 -1.64 16.12 -9.90
CA ALA A 157 -2.39 17.38 -9.81
C ALA A 157 -3.85 17.22 -10.24
N LYS A 158 -4.10 16.46 -11.31
CA LYS A 158 -5.47 16.16 -11.76
C LYS A 158 -6.24 15.34 -10.73
N ALA A 159 -5.62 14.30 -10.17
CA ALA A 159 -6.25 13.47 -9.14
C ALA A 159 -6.60 14.28 -7.89
N LEU A 160 -5.68 15.14 -7.41
CA LEU A 160 -5.95 16.05 -6.30
C LEU A 160 -7.10 17.02 -6.60
N GLY A 161 -7.13 17.58 -7.82
CA GLY A 161 -8.23 18.45 -8.26
C GLY A 161 -9.58 17.76 -8.24
N VAL A 162 -9.66 16.51 -8.72
CA VAL A 162 -10.89 15.70 -8.67
C VAL A 162 -11.29 15.41 -7.23
N SER A 163 -10.36 14.99 -6.37
CA SER A 163 -10.66 14.74 -4.95
C SER A 163 -11.18 16.00 -4.26
N THR A 164 -10.54 17.14 -4.49
CA THR A 164 -10.98 18.43 -3.92
C THR A 164 -12.37 18.82 -4.39
N LEU A 165 -12.69 18.64 -5.68
CA LEU A 165 -13.99 18.98 -6.25
C LEU A 165 -15.12 18.18 -5.61
N HIS A 166 -14.87 16.94 -5.25
CA HIS A 166 -15.87 16.02 -4.70
C HIS A 166 -15.78 15.88 -3.17
N ASP A 167 -14.89 16.61 -2.50
CA ASP A 167 -14.64 16.49 -1.05
C ASP A 167 -14.24 15.05 -0.64
N TRP A 168 -13.46 14.40 -1.48
CA TRP A 168 -12.92 13.07 -1.21
C TRP A 168 -11.54 13.13 -0.57
N ALA A 169 -11.11 12.01 0.05
CA ALA A 169 -9.76 11.86 0.59
C ALA A 169 -8.67 12.06 -0.48
N SER A 170 -7.55 12.67 -0.09
CA SER A 170 -6.42 13.00 -0.96
C SER A 170 -5.07 12.76 -0.28
#